data_2f0d5fcccb85e3ddc610e5eb2508594c
#
_entry.id   2f0d5fcccb85e3ddc610e5eb2508594c
#
_cell.length_a   1.000
_cell.length_b   1.000
_cell.length_c   1.000
_cell.angle_alpha   90.00
_cell.angle_beta   90.00
_cell.angle_gamma   90.00
#
_symmetry.space_group_name_H-M   'P 1'
#
loop_
_entity.id
_entity.type
_entity.pdbx_description
1 polymer ?
#
loop_
_entity_poly.entity_id
_entity_poly.type
_entity_poly.pdbx_seq_one_letter_code
_entity_poly.pdbx_strand_id
1 'polypeptide(L)'
;MFGTAGLPHVIVRFFTVPSVGAARQSAGYALIFIALLYTTAPAVSAFARMNLIDSIQDQPYSTSPSWFKNWEDIGLIAWMDKNQDGKIQYSSGDALENVKPSYQELRGSNGQRLLENEPNLSNENEIYIDRDIIVLANPEIAQLPGWVIALVAAGGLSLIHI
;
A
#
# COMPACT_ATOMS: atom_id res chain seq x y z
N MET A 1 12.24 18.17 -11.06
CA MET A 1 13.04 19.00 -10.15
C MET A 1 12.77 20.50 -10.32
N PHE A 2 12.68 21.04 -11.52
CA PHE A 2 12.42 22.48 -11.70
C PHE A 2 11.02 22.94 -11.26
N GLY A 3 10.00 22.08 -11.29
CA GLY A 3 8.64 22.44 -10.94
C GLY A 3 8.41 22.70 -9.43
N THR A 4 9.11 22.00 -8.56
CA THR A 4 8.99 22.16 -7.10
C THR A 4 9.71 23.42 -6.59
N ALA A 5 10.76 23.89 -7.27
CA ALA A 5 11.49 25.09 -6.88
C ALA A 5 10.69 26.39 -7.13
N GLY A 6 9.69 26.36 -8.02
CA GLY A 6 8.84 27.51 -8.36
C GLY A 6 7.52 27.58 -7.58
N LEU A 7 7.25 26.65 -6.66
CA LEU A 7 6.00 26.68 -5.90
C LEU A 7 5.98 27.83 -4.88
N PRO A 8 4.91 28.65 -4.84
CA PRO A 8 4.81 29.83 -3.99
C PRO A 8 5.09 29.56 -2.52
N HIS A 9 4.64 28.43 -1.99
CA HIS A 9 4.84 28.04 -0.58
C HIS A 9 6.29 27.69 -0.25
N VAL A 10 7.11 27.29 -1.23
CA VAL A 10 8.55 27.08 -1.04
C VAL A 10 9.27 28.42 -1.02
N ILE A 11 8.90 29.32 -1.93
CA ILE A 11 9.50 30.66 -2.03
C ILE A 11 9.20 31.49 -0.78
N VAL A 12 7.96 31.46 -0.27
CA VAL A 12 7.57 32.18 0.95
C VAL A 12 8.41 31.77 2.17
N ARG A 13 8.85 30.52 2.27
CA ARG A 13 9.72 30.06 3.37
C ARG A 13 11.07 30.76 3.40
N PHE A 14 11.59 31.20 2.26
CA PHE A 14 12.86 31.96 2.20
C PHE A 14 12.72 33.38 2.77
N PHE A 15 11.50 33.97 2.76
CA PHE A 15 11.24 35.29 3.30
C PHE A 15 10.96 35.29 4.81
N THR A 16 10.66 34.14 5.38
CA THR A 16 10.36 34.01 6.82
C THR A 16 11.58 33.70 7.68
N VAL A 17 12.77 33.59 7.09
CA VAL A 17 14.00 33.22 7.79
C VAL A 17 14.77 34.50 8.19
N PRO A 18 15.24 34.60 9.45
CA PRO A 18 15.82 35.83 9.99
C PRO A 18 17.20 36.19 9.38
N SER A 19 17.89 35.25 8.75
CA SER A 19 19.18 35.50 8.12
C SER A 19 19.51 34.52 6.99
N VAL A 20 20.39 34.91 6.07
CA VAL A 20 20.88 34.03 4.98
C VAL A 20 21.59 32.80 5.52
N GLY A 21 22.30 32.92 6.64
CA GLY A 21 22.95 31.78 7.32
C GLY A 21 21.94 30.75 7.82
N ALA A 22 20.86 31.19 8.46
CA ALA A 22 19.77 30.35 8.92
C ALA A 22 19.05 29.67 7.74
N ALA A 23 18.85 30.38 6.62
CA ALA A 23 18.28 29.80 5.40
C ALA A 23 19.12 28.65 4.86
N ARG A 24 20.44 28.82 4.75
CA ARG A 24 21.36 27.78 4.29
C ARG A 24 21.38 26.56 5.21
N GLN A 25 21.39 26.76 6.52
CA GLN A 25 21.36 25.68 7.49
C GLN A 25 20.04 24.90 7.42
N SER A 26 18.90 25.59 7.34
CA SER A 26 17.59 24.97 7.18
C SER A 26 17.48 24.17 5.88
N ALA A 27 18.00 24.72 4.76
CA ALA A 27 18.04 24.01 3.48
C ALA A 27 18.95 22.76 3.56
N GLY A 28 20.09 22.83 4.27
CA GLY A 28 20.95 21.68 4.51
C GLY A 28 20.24 20.56 5.25
N TYR A 29 19.55 20.86 6.35
CA TYR A 29 18.77 19.87 7.08
C TYR A 29 17.62 19.30 6.24
N ALA A 30 16.91 20.15 5.51
CA ALA A 30 15.84 19.69 4.62
C ALA A 30 16.36 18.69 3.58
N LEU A 31 17.52 18.96 2.97
CA LEU A 31 18.14 18.04 2.00
C LEU A 31 18.52 16.71 2.64
N ILE A 32 19.05 16.69 3.86
CA ILE A 32 19.38 15.45 4.59
C ILE A 32 18.11 14.62 4.82
N PHE A 33 17.04 15.23 5.34
CA PHE A 33 15.78 14.53 5.57
C PHE A 33 15.12 14.05 4.29
N ILE A 34 15.14 14.85 3.23
CA ILE A 34 14.64 14.47 1.91
C ILE A 34 15.45 13.28 1.35
N ALA A 35 16.78 13.33 1.41
CA ALA A 35 17.63 12.24 0.95
C ALA A 35 17.34 10.95 1.72
N LEU A 36 17.17 11.03 3.05
CA LEU A 36 16.85 9.91 3.89
C LEU A 36 15.48 9.31 3.52
N LEU A 37 14.44 10.14 3.35
CA LEU A 37 13.11 9.70 2.95
C LEU A 37 13.12 9.02 1.57
N TYR A 38 13.75 9.64 0.58
CA TYR A 38 13.80 9.08 -0.78
C TYR A 38 14.65 7.81 -0.89
N THR A 39 15.57 7.59 0.04
CA THR A 39 16.36 6.36 0.09
C THR A 39 15.61 5.24 0.84
N THR A 40 14.92 5.58 1.93
CA THR A 40 14.23 4.58 2.77
C THR A 40 12.88 4.17 2.21
N ALA A 41 12.11 5.09 1.62
CA ALA A 41 10.75 4.78 1.14
C ALA A 41 10.69 3.66 0.09
N PRO A 42 11.54 3.63 -0.96
CA PRO A 42 11.56 2.52 -1.91
C PRO A 42 11.95 1.18 -1.27
N ALA A 43 12.89 1.20 -0.33
CA ALA A 43 13.31 0.00 0.39
C ALA A 43 12.16 -0.57 1.24
N VAL A 44 11.49 0.28 2.02
CA VAL A 44 10.32 -0.12 2.82
C VAL A 44 9.21 -0.67 1.92
N SER A 45 8.94 -0.03 0.79
CA SER A 45 7.92 -0.50 -0.16
C SER A 45 8.27 -1.87 -0.75
N ALA A 46 9.53 -2.11 -1.11
CA ALA A 46 9.98 -3.40 -1.63
C ALA A 46 9.84 -4.51 -0.58
N PHE A 47 10.31 -4.27 0.64
CA PHE A 47 10.17 -5.23 1.75
C PHE A 47 8.72 -5.49 2.13
N ALA A 48 7.87 -4.45 2.16
CA ALA A 48 6.45 -4.59 2.43
C ALA A 48 5.77 -5.51 1.40
N ARG A 49 6.10 -5.32 0.11
CA ARG A 49 5.56 -6.16 -0.95
C ARG A 49 6.04 -7.61 -0.85
N MET A 50 7.33 -7.83 -0.59
CA MET A 50 7.86 -9.18 -0.40
C MET A 50 7.19 -9.86 0.79
N ASN A 51 7.10 -9.19 1.93
CA ASN A 51 6.48 -9.73 3.13
C ASN A 51 4.99 -10.06 2.93
N LEU A 52 4.27 -9.21 2.18
CA LEU A 52 2.88 -9.46 1.83
C LEU A 52 2.77 -10.75 0.99
N ILE A 53 3.56 -10.88 -0.08
CA ILE A 53 3.53 -12.04 -0.96
C ILE A 53 3.90 -13.31 -0.18
N ASP A 54 5.00 -13.28 0.57
CA ASP A 54 5.48 -14.44 1.34
C ASP A 54 4.46 -14.89 2.40
N SER A 55 3.66 -13.97 2.93
CA SER A 55 2.66 -14.29 3.94
C SER A 55 1.38 -14.94 3.41
N ILE A 56 1.12 -14.85 2.10
CA ILE A 56 -0.11 -15.37 1.47
C ILE A 56 0.16 -16.43 0.40
N GLN A 57 1.37 -16.47 -0.17
CA GLN A 57 1.70 -17.39 -1.28
C GLN A 57 1.45 -18.84 -0.88
N ASP A 58 0.71 -19.54 -1.72
CA ASP A 58 0.34 -20.98 -1.58
C ASP A 58 -0.41 -21.32 -0.27
N GLN A 59 -0.90 -20.31 0.45
CA GLN A 59 -1.71 -20.54 1.65
C GLN A 59 -3.16 -20.84 1.27
N PRO A 60 -3.80 -21.84 1.91
CA PRO A 60 -5.23 -22.05 1.74
C PRO A 60 -6.01 -20.79 2.18
N TYR A 61 -6.99 -20.36 1.39
CA TYR A 61 -7.80 -19.19 1.74
C TYR A 61 -8.46 -19.32 3.13
N SER A 62 -8.88 -20.53 3.52
CA SER A 62 -9.50 -20.78 4.81
C SER A 62 -8.60 -20.43 6.01
N THR A 63 -7.28 -20.54 5.85
CA THR A 63 -6.26 -20.24 6.86
C THR A 63 -5.60 -18.89 6.66
N SER A 64 -6.10 -18.08 5.73
CA SER A 64 -5.55 -16.76 5.46
C SER A 64 -5.52 -15.89 6.72
N PRO A 65 -4.50 -15.03 6.87
CA PRO A 65 -4.38 -14.13 8.01
C PRO A 65 -5.61 -13.22 8.17
N SER A 66 -5.90 -12.80 9.40
CA SER A 66 -7.03 -11.91 9.68
C SER A 66 -6.95 -10.57 8.92
N TRP A 67 -5.75 -10.04 8.78
CA TRP A 67 -5.55 -8.81 8.02
C TRP A 67 -5.98 -8.96 6.54
N PHE A 68 -5.77 -10.12 5.92
CA PHE A 68 -6.18 -10.39 4.55
C PHE A 68 -7.71 -10.24 4.39
N LYS A 69 -8.47 -10.86 5.29
CA LYS A 69 -9.94 -10.80 5.28
C LYS A 69 -10.46 -9.39 5.54
N ASN A 70 -9.84 -8.66 6.47
CA ASN A 70 -10.19 -7.27 6.75
C ASN A 70 -10.04 -6.39 5.50
N TRP A 71 -8.95 -6.54 4.78
CA TRP A 71 -8.69 -5.75 3.57
C TRP A 71 -9.51 -6.21 2.36
N GLU A 72 -9.89 -7.49 2.30
CA GLU A 72 -10.86 -7.99 1.32
C GLU A 72 -12.26 -7.42 1.60
N ASP A 73 -12.68 -7.35 2.86
CA ASP A 73 -13.99 -6.82 3.24
C ASP A 73 -14.19 -5.35 2.85
N ILE A 74 -13.13 -4.55 2.91
CA ILE A 74 -13.17 -3.15 2.45
C ILE A 74 -12.86 -2.99 0.95
N GLY A 75 -12.56 -4.08 0.24
CA GLY A 75 -12.43 -4.09 -1.21
C GLY A 75 -11.05 -3.70 -1.75
N LEU A 76 -10.01 -3.67 -0.92
CA LEU A 76 -8.65 -3.35 -1.32
C LEU A 76 -7.81 -4.57 -1.70
N ILE A 77 -8.29 -5.76 -1.34
CA ILE A 77 -7.78 -7.05 -1.82
C ILE A 77 -8.95 -7.83 -2.38
N ALA A 78 -8.74 -8.52 -3.50
CA ALA A 78 -9.69 -9.48 -4.04
C ALA A 78 -8.95 -10.75 -4.46
N TRP A 79 -9.56 -11.89 -4.22
CA TRP A 79 -9.04 -13.19 -4.61
C TRP A 79 -10.04 -13.95 -5.46
N MET A 80 -9.55 -14.55 -6.51
CA MET A 80 -10.34 -15.40 -7.42
C MET A 80 -9.54 -16.67 -7.71
N ASP A 81 -10.04 -17.78 -7.21
CA ASP A 81 -9.46 -19.11 -7.42
C ASP A 81 -9.64 -19.54 -8.89
N LYS A 82 -8.63 -19.36 -9.71
CA LYS A 82 -8.68 -19.66 -11.14
C LYS A 82 -8.49 -21.14 -11.44
N ASN A 83 -7.66 -21.80 -10.64
CA ASN A 83 -7.31 -23.22 -10.81
C ASN A 83 -8.15 -24.15 -9.92
N GLN A 84 -8.98 -23.62 -9.05
CA GLN A 84 -9.88 -24.34 -8.12
C GLN A 84 -9.13 -25.22 -7.10
N ASP A 85 -7.95 -24.77 -6.66
CA ASP A 85 -7.16 -25.48 -5.64
C ASP A 85 -7.38 -24.92 -4.21
N GLY A 86 -8.12 -23.83 -4.07
CA GLY A 86 -8.46 -23.19 -2.79
C GLY A 86 -7.30 -22.46 -2.15
N LYS A 87 -6.20 -22.22 -2.86
CA LYS A 87 -5.01 -21.53 -2.37
C LYS A 87 -4.88 -20.15 -3.00
N ILE A 88 -4.19 -19.27 -2.31
CA ILE A 88 -3.91 -17.93 -2.79
C ILE A 88 -2.59 -17.96 -3.57
N GLN A 89 -2.64 -17.65 -4.86
CA GLN A 89 -1.46 -17.63 -5.73
C GLN A 89 -1.25 -16.25 -6.32
N TYR A 90 -0.07 -15.69 -6.02
CA TYR A 90 0.37 -14.43 -6.60
C TYR A 90 1.34 -14.69 -7.75
N SER A 91 1.08 -14.09 -8.88
CA SER A 91 1.96 -14.08 -10.04
C SER A 91 2.04 -12.67 -10.64
N SER A 92 2.90 -12.50 -11.63
CA SER A 92 2.98 -11.24 -12.37
C SER A 92 1.79 -11.08 -13.31
N GLY A 93 1.21 -9.88 -13.37
CA GLY A 93 0.08 -9.55 -14.21
C GLY A 93 -1.17 -9.18 -13.41
N ASP A 94 -2.20 -8.72 -14.11
CA ASP A 94 -3.46 -8.34 -13.50
C ASP A 94 -4.34 -9.57 -13.29
N ALA A 95 -4.84 -9.75 -12.08
CA ALA A 95 -5.71 -10.89 -11.75
C ALA A 95 -7.07 -10.82 -12.46
N LEU A 96 -7.56 -9.62 -12.70
CA LEU A 96 -8.88 -9.33 -13.28
C LEU A 96 -8.72 -8.60 -14.62
N GLU A 97 -9.70 -8.72 -15.52
CA GLU A 97 -9.70 -7.98 -16.77
C GLU A 97 -9.94 -6.48 -16.58
N ASN A 98 -10.64 -6.08 -15.52
CA ASN A 98 -10.86 -4.70 -15.14
C ASN A 98 -9.97 -4.26 -13.98
N VAL A 99 -9.57 -3.00 -13.97
CA VAL A 99 -8.58 -2.44 -13.03
C VAL A 99 -9.02 -2.52 -11.56
N LYS A 100 -10.33 -2.47 -11.27
CA LYS A 100 -10.85 -2.53 -9.89
C LYS A 100 -11.84 -3.67 -9.73
N PRO A 101 -11.80 -4.36 -8.57
CA PRO A 101 -12.74 -5.41 -8.28
C PRO A 101 -14.17 -4.87 -8.06
N SER A 102 -15.14 -5.54 -8.64
CA SER A 102 -16.58 -5.37 -8.37
C SER A 102 -17.07 -6.60 -7.62
N TYR A 103 -17.81 -6.42 -6.54
CA TYR A 103 -18.17 -7.50 -5.63
C TYR A 103 -19.66 -7.79 -5.67
N GLN A 104 -19.97 -9.08 -5.63
CA GLN A 104 -21.32 -9.56 -5.36
C GLN A 104 -21.65 -9.50 -3.86
N GLU A 105 -22.91 -9.49 -3.51
CA GLU A 105 -23.35 -9.60 -2.09
C GLU A 105 -23.13 -11.00 -1.51
N LEU A 106 -22.88 -11.99 -2.35
CA LEU A 106 -22.69 -13.38 -1.96
C LEU A 106 -21.23 -13.69 -1.67
N ARG A 107 -21.03 -14.69 -0.78
CA ARG A 107 -19.72 -15.26 -0.49
C ARG A 107 -19.61 -16.67 -1.08
N GLY A 108 -18.41 -17.02 -1.49
CA GLY A 108 -18.12 -18.35 -2.02
C GLY A 108 -17.99 -19.42 -0.94
N SER A 109 -17.74 -20.65 -1.35
CA SER A 109 -17.67 -21.84 -0.51
C SER A 109 -16.57 -21.76 0.57
N ASN A 110 -15.49 -21.04 0.30
CA ASN A 110 -14.39 -20.83 1.24
C ASN A 110 -14.58 -19.57 2.13
N GLY A 111 -15.70 -18.84 1.95
CA GLY A 111 -16.02 -17.61 2.66
C GLY A 111 -15.48 -16.34 1.98
N GLN A 112 -14.80 -16.46 0.84
CA GLN A 112 -14.31 -15.33 0.04
C GLN A 112 -15.45 -14.49 -0.53
N ARG A 113 -15.20 -13.20 -0.77
CA ARG A 113 -16.13 -12.36 -1.52
C ARG A 113 -16.13 -12.74 -3.00
N LEU A 114 -17.32 -12.99 -3.55
CA LEU A 114 -17.42 -13.27 -4.97
C LEU A 114 -17.30 -11.99 -5.78
N LEU A 115 -16.64 -12.10 -6.92
CA LEU A 115 -16.41 -11.01 -7.85
C LEU A 115 -17.38 -11.08 -9.02
N GLU A 116 -17.79 -9.92 -9.53
CA GLU A 116 -18.51 -9.80 -10.79
C GLU A 116 -17.58 -9.75 -11.99
N ASN A 117 -16.32 -9.38 -11.73
CA ASN A 117 -15.29 -9.27 -12.75
C ASN A 117 -14.94 -10.66 -13.32
N GLU A 118 -14.62 -10.68 -14.60
CA GLU A 118 -14.05 -11.87 -15.21
C GLU A 118 -12.55 -12.01 -14.88
N PRO A 119 -12.06 -13.26 -14.69
CA PRO A 119 -10.66 -13.52 -14.45
C PRO A 119 -9.83 -13.22 -15.70
N ASN A 120 -8.70 -12.58 -15.53
CA ASN A 120 -7.73 -12.47 -16.61
C ASN A 120 -7.00 -13.81 -16.79
N LEU A 121 -7.38 -14.55 -17.83
CA LEU A 121 -6.83 -15.86 -18.13
C LEU A 121 -5.46 -15.82 -18.83
N SER A 122 -4.93 -14.64 -19.12
CA SER A 122 -3.60 -14.51 -19.74
C SER A 122 -2.43 -14.78 -18.80
N ASN A 123 -2.71 -14.86 -17.50
CA ASN A 123 -1.71 -15.11 -16.45
C ASN A 123 -2.31 -15.93 -15.30
N GLU A 124 -1.43 -16.46 -14.44
CA GLU A 124 -1.79 -17.31 -13.29
C GLU A 124 -2.07 -16.51 -12.01
N ASN A 125 -2.04 -15.18 -12.08
CA ASN A 125 -2.27 -14.35 -10.89
C ASN A 125 -3.74 -14.40 -10.47
N GLU A 126 -4.00 -14.78 -9.24
CA GLU A 126 -5.34 -14.94 -8.66
C GLU A 126 -5.74 -13.81 -7.73
N ILE A 127 -4.78 -12.94 -7.39
CA ILE A 127 -5.01 -11.92 -6.39
C ILE A 127 -4.88 -10.51 -6.97
N TYR A 128 -5.88 -9.69 -6.70
CA TYR A 128 -5.82 -8.25 -6.90
C TYR A 128 -5.42 -7.59 -5.57
N ILE A 129 -4.44 -6.71 -5.63
CA ILE A 129 -3.99 -5.91 -4.50
C ILE A 129 -3.99 -4.45 -4.93
N ASP A 130 -4.78 -3.62 -4.25
CA ASP A 130 -4.76 -2.19 -4.46
C ASP A 130 -3.40 -1.62 -4.05
N ARG A 131 -2.84 -0.73 -4.88
CA ARG A 131 -1.49 -0.19 -4.66
C ARG A 131 -1.37 0.64 -3.39
N ASP A 132 -2.47 1.24 -2.95
CA ASP A 132 -2.50 2.12 -1.79
C ASP A 132 -2.45 1.33 -0.46
N ILE A 133 -2.86 0.05 -0.49
CA ILE A 133 -2.88 -0.81 0.70
C ILE A 133 -1.48 -1.06 1.27
N ILE A 134 -0.45 -1.13 0.42
CA ILE A 134 0.91 -1.53 0.83
C ILE A 134 1.45 -0.62 1.92
N VAL A 135 1.14 0.67 1.87
CA VAL A 135 1.61 1.64 2.87
C VAL A 135 0.84 1.49 4.19
N LEU A 136 -0.48 1.32 4.13
CA LEU A 136 -1.36 1.30 5.31
C LEU A 136 -1.36 -0.07 6.00
N ALA A 137 -1.35 -1.16 5.24
CA ALA A 137 -1.40 -2.52 5.77
C ALA A 137 -0.05 -3.07 6.23
N ASN A 138 1.07 -2.46 5.79
CA ASN A 138 2.40 -2.97 6.11
C ASN A 138 2.65 -3.22 7.61
N PRO A 139 2.27 -2.32 8.55
CA PRO A 139 2.44 -2.58 9.97
C PRO A 139 1.59 -3.76 10.48
N GLU A 140 0.41 -3.98 9.90
CA GLU A 140 -0.46 -5.10 10.24
C GLU A 140 0.06 -6.42 9.67
N ILE A 141 0.52 -6.42 8.42
CA ILE A 141 1.16 -7.58 7.76
C ILE A 141 2.42 -8.00 8.50
N ALA A 142 3.22 -7.03 8.96
CA ALA A 142 4.43 -7.25 9.75
C ALA A 142 4.13 -7.61 11.22
N GLN A 143 2.86 -7.73 11.60
CA GLN A 143 2.41 -8.05 12.96
C GLN A 143 2.99 -7.11 14.03
N LEU A 144 3.15 -5.84 13.69
CA LEU A 144 3.63 -4.83 14.63
C LEU A 144 2.58 -4.54 15.73
N PRO A 145 3.01 -4.10 16.92
CA PRO A 145 2.10 -3.76 17.99
C PRO A 145 1.05 -2.72 17.57
N GLY A 146 -0.17 -2.81 18.08
CA GLY A 146 -1.29 -1.96 17.69
C GLY A 146 -1.04 -0.44 17.82
N TRP A 147 -0.18 -0.02 18.73
CA TRP A 147 0.20 1.39 18.86
C TRP A 147 0.98 1.92 17.63
N VAL A 148 1.77 1.06 16.95
CA VAL A 148 2.48 1.41 15.73
C VAL A 148 1.48 1.60 14.59
N ILE A 149 0.51 0.69 14.48
CA ILE A 149 -0.58 0.78 13.48
C ILE A 149 -1.35 2.08 13.66
N ALA A 150 -1.71 2.40 14.91
CA ALA A 150 -2.40 3.65 15.25
C ALA A 150 -1.58 4.89 14.89
N LEU A 151 -0.26 4.87 15.12
CA LEU A 151 0.63 5.97 14.80
C LEU A 151 0.77 6.19 13.29
N VAL A 152 0.85 5.14 12.50
CA VAL A 152 0.88 5.21 11.03
C VAL A 152 -0.44 5.76 10.51
N ALA A 153 -1.58 5.29 11.02
CA ALA A 153 -2.89 5.79 10.64
C ALA A 153 -3.06 7.27 10.99
N ALA A 154 -2.64 7.68 12.20
CA ALA A 154 -2.67 9.08 12.63
C ALA A 154 -1.77 9.97 11.74
N GLY A 155 -0.59 9.47 11.34
CA GLY A 155 0.31 10.16 10.40
C GLY A 155 -0.34 10.38 9.04
N GLY A 156 -1.01 9.36 8.51
CA GLY A 156 -1.76 9.45 7.25
C GLY A 156 -2.91 10.46 7.32
N LEU A 157 -3.71 10.41 8.38
CA LEU A 157 -4.82 11.33 8.59
C LEU A 157 -4.37 12.78 8.82
N SER A 158 -3.22 12.98 9.48
CA SER A 158 -2.65 14.31 9.70
C SER A 158 -2.29 15.04 8.41
N LEU A 159 -1.93 14.30 7.34
CA LEU A 159 -1.61 14.89 6.05
C LEU A 159 -2.85 15.34 5.26
N ILE A 160 -4.02 14.81 5.57
CA ILE A 160 -5.28 15.15 4.89
C ILE A 160 -5.86 16.46 5.43
N HIS A 161 -5.44 16.90 6.61
CA HIS A 161 -6.00 18.04 7.32
C HIS A 161 -5.22 19.37 7.13
N ILE A 162 -4.34 19.48 6.13
CA ILE A 162 -3.60 20.71 5.80
C ILE A 162 -4.26 21.43 4.64
#